data_ba0a473b91e1e18911e64fd8ae862215
#
_entry.id   ba0a473b91e1e18911e64fd8ae862215
#
_cell.length_a   1.000
_cell.length_b   1.000
_cell.length_c   1.000
_cell.angle_alpha   90.00
_cell.angle_beta   90.00
_cell.angle_gamma   90.00
#
_symmetry.space_group_name_H-M   'P 1'
#
loop_
_entity.id
_entity.type
_entity.pdbx_description
1 polymer ?
#
loop_
_entity_poly.entity_id
_entity_poly.type
_entity_poly.pdbx_seq_one_letter_code
_entity_poly.pdbx_strand_id
1 'polypeptide(L)'
;NGFVVTDYTGINEMVAHSIVRNDKEAGELAANAGIDMDMTGGIYSQYLVQSVKEGKVSEENIDRAVASILEMKFLLGLFDDPYRYLDNEREKNTIMKPEFLQEARETSARSIVLLKNDNNFFPISKDKNITVALIGPMVKDKINQNGEWAGRGEREESISLFEGLTEKYAGTNVKFIYAEGCDLLTDDSSKFAEAIATARRADIVLAAMGEDFNWSGEAACRTDLKLPGAQQALLKELKKTGKPLGLILVNGHPLDLSWEDQHVDGILEAWYLGTMAGHGMADVISGDYNPSARLTMSFPRTVGQLPLYYNQKPTGRPVPPEAPDTDYKSRYMDVPNTPLYPFGYGLSYTTFAVNSMKLDQNSFTKGGKITVTAEVENTGKVDGETVVQMYIRDLAGSVTRPVKELKGFEKVALKAGEKKQVSFTIDEALLAFYGIDMQKKAEPGDFTVWVGLNSTDEANQSSFSLR
;
A
#
# COMPACT_ATOMS: atom_id res chain seq x y z
N ASN A 1 -10.14 23.06 17.25
CA ASN A 1 -10.46 23.14 18.67
C ASN A 1 -11.04 21.79 19.07
N GLY A 2 -10.65 21.29 20.22
CA GLY A 2 -11.02 20.01 20.78
C GLY A 2 -10.06 19.71 21.92
N PHE A 3 -10.09 18.51 22.47
CA PHE A 3 -9.12 18.06 23.46
C PHE A 3 -8.05 17.16 22.81
N VAL A 4 -6.88 17.12 23.42
CA VAL A 4 -5.78 16.26 23.00
C VAL A 4 -5.75 15.02 23.91
N VAL A 5 -5.92 13.85 23.31
CA VAL A 5 -5.83 12.55 23.98
C VAL A 5 -4.61 11.79 23.48
N THR A 6 -3.94 11.05 24.37
CA THR A 6 -2.83 10.17 23.96
C THR A 6 -3.34 8.94 23.22
N ASP A 7 -2.45 8.20 22.60
CA ASP A 7 -2.65 6.80 22.30
C ASP A 7 -2.67 5.95 23.58
N TYR A 8 -2.99 4.67 23.46
CA TYR A 8 -3.08 3.69 24.53
C TYR A 8 -1.75 3.64 25.31
N THR A 9 -1.78 3.99 26.60
CA THR A 9 -0.60 4.06 27.49
C THR A 9 0.54 4.98 27.03
N GLY A 10 0.30 5.91 26.10
CA GLY A 10 1.36 6.73 25.48
C GLY A 10 2.17 7.59 26.48
N ILE A 11 1.59 7.99 27.63
CA ILE A 11 2.34 8.70 28.67
C ILE A 11 3.31 7.75 29.41
N ASN A 12 2.91 6.50 29.67
CA ASN A 12 3.77 5.50 30.32
C ASN A 12 5.02 5.19 29.49
N GLU A 13 4.89 5.17 28.16
CA GLU A 13 5.98 4.86 27.24
C GLU A 13 7.13 5.87 27.27
N MET A 14 6.87 7.10 27.74
CA MET A 14 7.90 8.12 27.90
C MET A 14 9.03 7.67 28.86
N VAL A 15 8.74 6.78 29.80
CA VAL A 15 9.75 6.18 30.70
C VAL A 15 10.67 5.24 29.91
N ALA A 16 10.09 4.38 29.08
CA ALA A 16 10.86 3.46 28.21
C ALA A 16 11.70 4.22 27.17
N HIS A 17 11.18 5.34 26.66
CA HIS A 17 11.92 6.26 25.78
C HIS A 17 13.01 7.07 26.49
N SER A 18 13.15 6.92 27.81
CA SER A 18 14.16 7.64 28.62
C SER A 18 14.06 9.17 28.57
N ILE A 19 12.86 9.70 28.31
CA ILE A 19 12.58 11.14 28.34
C ILE A 19 12.38 11.61 29.78
N VAL A 20 11.81 10.74 30.62
CA VAL A 20 11.52 10.95 32.03
C VAL A 20 11.94 9.73 32.85
N ARG A 21 12.07 9.88 34.17
CA ARG A 21 12.57 8.81 35.08
C ARG A 21 11.48 7.87 35.57
N ASN A 22 10.23 8.34 35.63
CA ASN A 22 9.10 7.60 36.19
C ASN A 22 7.77 8.17 35.70
N ASP A 23 6.68 7.44 35.94
CA ASP A 23 5.33 7.77 35.50
C ASP A 23 4.83 9.12 36.02
N LYS A 24 5.19 9.51 37.25
CA LYS A 24 4.82 10.80 37.79
C LYS A 24 5.40 11.97 36.98
N GLU A 25 6.70 11.90 36.66
CA GLU A 25 7.37 12.89 35.79
C GLU A 25 6.78 12.89 34.39
N ALA A 26 6.41 11.72 33.85
CA ALA A 26 5.74 11.62 32.58
C ALA A 26 4.41 12.37 32.56
N GLY A 27 3.58 12.17 33.59
CA GLY A 27 2.31 12.87 33.75
C GLY A 27 2.48 14.39 33.90
N GLU A 28 3.47 14.83 34.66
CA GLU A 28 3.80 16.27 34.85
C GLU A 28 4.20 16.90 33.49
N LEU A 29 5.04 16.25 32.73
CA LEU A 29 5.51 16.75 31.44
C LEU A 29 4.37 16.80 30.42
N ALA A 30 3.56 15.74 30.33
CA ALA A 30 2.43 15.63 29.41
C ALA A 30 1.34 16.69 29.71
N ALA A 31 0.95 16.84 30.98
CA ALA A 31 -0.05 17.85 31.39
C ALA A 31 0.43 19.28 31.10
N ASN A 32 1.71 19.58 31.38
CA ASN A 32 2.29 20.89 31.10
C ASN A 32 2.47 21.14 29.56
N ALA A 33 2.63 20.08 28.75
CA ALA A 33 2.67 20.18 27.30
C ALA A 33 1.27 20.37 26.67
N GLY A 34 0.21 20.22 27.43
CA GLY A 34 -1.17 20.43 26.98
C GLY A 34 -1.90 19.16 26.53
N ILE A 35 -1.45 17.99 26.95
CA ILE A 35 -2.23 16.76 26.81
C ILE A 35 -3.38 16.79 27.80
N ASP A 36 -4.62 16.73 27.29
CA ASP A 36 -5.83 16.89 28.11
C ASP A 36 -6.32 15.56 28.70
N MET A 37 -6.06 14.43 28.04
CA MET A 37 -6.56 13.12 28.44
C MET A 37 -5.51 12.03 28.27
N ASP A 38 -5.32 11.24 29.33
CA ASP A 38 -4.48 10.04 29.37
C ASP A 38 -5.33 8.80 29.01
N MET A 39 -5.04 8.17 27.86
CA MET A 39 -5.78 6.98 27.44
C MET A 39 -5.26 5.75 28.17
N THR A 40 -6.05 5.19 29.07
CA THR A 40 -5.83 3.95 29.85
C THR A 40 -4.58 3.90 30.73
N GLY A 41 -3.64 4.83 30.59
CA GLY A 41 -2.37 4.84 31.34
C GLY A 41 -2.56 4.99 32.86
N GLY A 42 -3.62 5.66 33.28
CA GLY A 42 -3.95 5.89 34.68
C GLY A 42 -3.02 6.87 35.42
N ILE A 43 -2.07 7.46 34.69
CA ILE A 43 -1.05 8.36 35.27
C ILE A 43 -1.69 9.63 35.83
N TYR A 44 -2.61 10.23 35.07
CA TYR A 44 -3.28 11.46 35.50
C TYR A 44 -4.09 11.24 36.78
N SER A 45 -4.87 10.18 36.86
CA SER A 45 -5.66 9.86 38.05
C SER A 45 -4.81 9.53 39.28
N GLN A 46 -3.63 8.95 39.09
CA GLN A 46 -2.74 8.50 40.13
C GLN A 46 -1.87 9.65 40.69
N TYR A 47 -1.35 10.52 39.83
CA TYR A 47 -0.26 11.42 40.24
C TYR A 47 -0.61 12.92 40.18
N LEU A 48 -1.53 13.39 39.31
CA LEU A 48 -1.71 14.83 39.09
C LEU A 48 -2.16 15.60 40.34
N VAL A 49 -2.96 14.99 41.22
CA VAL A 49 -3.37 15.63 42.49
C VAL A 49 -2.15 15.98 43.32
N GLN A 50 -1.18 15.09 43.42
CA GLN A 50 0.05 15.35 44.15
C GLN A 50 0.92 16.37 43.44
N SER A 51 1.06 16.26 42.13
CA SER A 51 1.87 17.15 41.31
C SER A 51 1.38 18.61 41.36
N VAL A 52 0.07 18.83 41.43
CA VAL A 52 -0.52 20.17 41.66
C VAL A 52 -0.15 20.67 43.04
N LYS A 53 -0.28 19.87 44.11
CA LYS A 53 0.10 20.25 45.49
C LYS A 53 1.58 20.60 45.62
N GLU A 54 2.43 19.97 44.82
CA GLU A 54 3.87 20.21 44.76
C GLU A 54 4.24 21.39 43.84
N GLY A 55 3.29 22.02 43.18
CA GLY A 55 3.50 23.10 42.21
C GLY A 55 4.20 22.70 40.93
N LYS A 56 4.18 21.40 40.56
CA LYS A 56 4.77 20.86 39.36
C LYS A 56 3.86 20.97 38.12
N VAL A 57 2.54 20.96 38.36
CA VAL A 57 1.49 21.21 37.37
C VAL A 57 0.59 22.30 37.93
N SER A 58 0.20 23.26 37.11
CA SER A 58 -0.73 24.32 37.55
C SER A 58 -2.16 23.79 37.54
N GLU A 59 -2.96 24.32 38.47
CA GLU A 59 -4.42 24.05 38.50
C GLU A 59 -5.09 24.56 37.21
N GLU A 60 -4.59 25.66 36.63
CA GLU A 60 -5.05 26.20 35.34
C GLU A 60 -4.93 25.19 34.20
N ASN A 61 -3.82 24.40 34.14
CA ASN A 61 -3.67 23.36 33.15
C ASN A 61 -4.70 22.23 33.29
N ILE A 62 -5.04 21.88 34.54
CA ILE A 62 -6.09 20.90 34.81
C ILE A 62 -7.46 21.44 34.43
N ASP A 63 -7.78 22.68 34.81
CA ASP A 63 -9.05 23.33 34.46
C ASP A 63 -9.24 23.44 32.96
N ARG A 64 -8.20 23.81 32.23
CA ARG A 64 -8.21 23.85 30.77
C ARG A 64 -8.49 22.47 30.17
N ALA A 65 -7.81 21.42 30.61
CA ALA A 65 -8.00 20.06 30.13
C ALA A 65 -9.42 19.55 30.38
N VAL A 66 -9.94 19.78 31.61
CA VAL A 66 -11.31 19.44 31.99
C VAL A 66 -12.31 20.21 31.14
N ALA A 67 -12.12 21.52 30.96
CA ALA A 67 -13.00 22.36 30.16
C ALA A 67 -13.07 21.87 28.70
N SER A 68 -11.94 21.54 28.08
CA SER A 68 -11.87 21.01 26.73
C SER A 68 -12.67 19.70 26.56
N ILE A 69 -12.55 18.78 27.53
CA ILE A 69 -13.28 17.49 27.51
C ILE A 69 -14.79 17.74 27.75
N LEU A 70 -15.16 18.60 28.70
CA LEU A 70 -16.57 18.90 29.00
C LEU A 70 -17.24 19.62 27.82
N GLU A 71 -16.54 20.55 27.16
CA GLU A 71 -17.04 21.23 25.96
C GLU A 71 -17.41 20.22 24.88
N MET A 72 -16.54 19.24 24.59
CA MET A 72 -16.83 18.21 23.60
C MET A 72 -18.03 17.35 24.00
N LYS A 73 -18.15 16.95 25.27
CA LYS A 73 -19.32 16.22 25.77
C LYS A 73 -20.60 17.03 25.62
N PHE A 74 -20.53 18.32 25.86
CA PHE A 74 -21.67 19.23 25.72
C PHE A 74 -22.08 19.39 24.25
N LEU A 75 -21.12 19.64 23.36
CA LEU A 75 -21.36 19.74 21.92
C LEU A 75 -21.93 18.46 21.30
N LEU A 76 -21.53 17.30 21.83
CA LEU A 76 -22.10 16.01 21.46
C LEU A 76 -23.49 15.76 22.07
N GLY A 77 -23.99 16.62 22.94
CA GLY A 77 -25.29 16.48 23.62
C GLY A 77 -25.36 15.32 24.62
N LEU A 78 -24.21 14.87 25.14
CA LEU A 78 -24.14 13.74 26.07
C LEU A 78 -24.70 14.05 27.47
N PHE A 79 -24.86 15.33 27.81
CA PHE A 79 -25.51 15.76 29.05
C PHE A 79 -27.04 15.73 28.94
N ASP A 80 -27.59 15.87 27.73
CA ASP A 80 -29.03 15.79 27.49
C ASP A 80 -29.46 14.32 27.36
N ASP A 81 -28.69 13.54 26.61
CA ASP A 81 -28.90 12.10 26.42
C ASP A 81 -27.56 11.39 26.19
N PRO A 82 -27.00 10.74 27.24
CA PRO A 82 -25.72 10.03 27.13
C PRO A 82 -25.76 8.80 26.20
N TYR A 83 -26.95 8.31 25.86
CA TYR A 83 -27.16 7.14 25.03
C TYR A 83 -27.59 7.46 23.60
N ARG A 84 -27.66 8.73 23.21
CA ARG A 84 -28.18 9.18 21.91
C ARG A 84 -27.50 8.56 20.69
N TYR A 85 -26.27 8.10 20.86
CA TYR A 85 -25.50 7.45 19.80
C TYR A 85 -25.62 5.93 19.81
N LEU A 86 -26.27 5.33 20.80
CA LEU A 86 -26.52 3.90 20.91
C LEU A 86 -27.90 3.60 20.32
N ASP A 87 -27.91 2.86 19.20
CA ASP A 87 -29.14 2.49 18.51
C ASP A 87 -28.93 1.16 17.78
N ASN A 88 -29.40 0.09 18.38
CA ASN A 88 -29.27 -1.26 17.85
C ASN A 88 -30.00 -1.45 16.50
N GLU A 89 -31.10 -0.74 16.27
CA GLU A 89 -31.82 -0.84 15.00
C GLU A 89 -31.06 -0.09 13.90
N ARG A 90 -30.45 1.07 14.22
CA ARG A 90 -29.57 1.78 13.29
C ARG A 90 -28.34 0.92 12.95
N GLU A 91 -27.73 0.26 13.94
CA GLU A 91 -26.60 -0.65 13.73
C GLU A 91 -26.98 -1.78 12.75
N LYS A 92 -28.01 -2.55 13.03
CA LYS A 92 -28.53 -3.64 12.17
C LYS A 92 -28.86 -3.17 10.76
N ASN A 93 -29.41 -1.95 10.62
CA ASN A 93 -29.80 -1.39 9.34
C ASN A 93 -28.66 -0.66 8.62
N THR A 94 -27.47 -0.57 9.21
CA THR A 94 -26.32 0.14 8.64
C THR A 94 -25.17 -0.79 8.32
N ILE A 95 -24.81 -1.71 9.22
CA ILE A 95 -23.73 -2.67 8.99
C ILE A 95 -24.10 -3.59 7.84
N MET A 96 -23.12 -3.87 6.96
CA MET A 96 -23.25 -4.78 5.81
C MET A 96 -24.37 -4.40 4.81
N LYS A 97 -24.74 -3.12 4.71
CA LYS A 97 -25.67 -2.67 3.69
C LYS A 97 -25.19 -3.03 2.29
N PRO A 98 -26.12 -3.37 1.35
CA PRO A 98 -25.75 -3.72 -0.02
C PRO A 98 -24.88 -2.67 -0.71
N GLU A 99 -25.15 -1.38 -0.51
CA GLU A 99 -24.36 -0.29 -1.07
C GLU A 99 -22.92 -0.26 -0.51
N PHE A 100 -22.72 -0.59 0.76
CA PHE A 100 -21.38 -0.65 1.36
C PHE A 100 -20.62 -1.90 0.90
N LEU A 101 -21.30 -3.01 0.72
CA LEU A 101 -20.70 -4.22 0.16
C LEU A 101 -20.29 -4.00 -1.30
N GLN A 102 -21.09 -3.28 -2.09
CA GLN A 102 -20.75 -2.93 -3.47
C GLN A 102 -19.51 -2.02 -3.51
N GLU A 103 -19.46 -1.00 -2.67
CA GLU A 103 -18.29 -0.11 -2.56
C GLU A 103 -17.03 -0.88 -2.12
N ALA A 104 -17.17 -1.78 -1.14
CA ALA A 104 -16.08 -2.66 -0.70
C ALA A 104 -15.57 -3.55 -1.83
N ARG A 105 -16.46 -4.12 -2.66
CA ARG A 105 -16.10 -4.91 -3.83
C ARG A 105 -15.35 -4.09 -4.88
N GLU A 106 -15.85 -2.89 -5.19
CA GLU A 106 -15.19 -2.00 -6.15
C GLU A 106 -13.83 -1.54 -5.65
N THR A 107 -13.72 -1.19 -4.36
CA THR A 107 -12.46 -0.81 -3.74
C THR A 107 -11.47 -1.97 -3.75
N SER A 108 -11.94 -3.18 -3.44
CA SER A 108 -11.15 -4.41 -3.53
C SER A 108 -10.56 -4.61 -4.94
N ALA A 109 -11.41 -4.58 -5.98
CA ALA A 109 -10.93 -4.72 -7.37
C ALA A 109 -9.95 -3.61 -7.78
N ARG A 110 -10.20 -2.36 -7.34
CA ARG A 110 -9.37 -1.19 -7.63
C ARG A 110 -8.03 -1.18 -6.91
N SER A 111 -7.85 -2.01 -5.86
CA SER A 111 -6.62 -2.09 -5.06
C SER A 111 -5.64 -3.15 -5.59
N ILE A 112 -6.10 -4.10 -6.40
CA ILE A 112 -5.27 -5.19 -6.92
C ILE A 112 -4.29 -4.66 -7.97
N VAL A 113 -3.00 -4.99 -7.78
CA VAL A 113 -1.94 -4.62 -8.71
C VAL A 113 -1.55 -5.83 -9.57
N LEU A 114 -1.62 -5.69 -10.88
CA LEU A 114 -1.08 -6.68 -11.81
C LEU A 114 0.43 -6.47 -11.94
N LEU A 115 1.23 -7.37 -11.37
CA LEU A 115 2.69 -7.29 -11.38
C LEU A 115 3.30 -7.95 -12.61
N LYS A 116 2.70 -9.05 -13.09
CA LYS A 116 3.19 -9.82 -14.23
C LYS A 116 2.03 -10.41 -15.03
N ASN A 117 2.15 -10.45 -16.36
CA ASN A 117 1.13 -11.02 -17.23
C ASN A 117 1.71 -11.54 -18.55
N ASP A 118 2.56 -12.56 -18.48
CA ASP A 118 3.18 -13.16 -19.65
C ASP A 118 2.13 -13.92 -20.46
N ASN A 119 2.23 -13.83 -21.78
CA ASN A 119 1.33 -14.50 -22.71
C ASN A 119 -0.17 -14.22 -22.47
N ASN A 120 -0.50 -13.10 -21.85
CA ASN A 120 -1.86 -12.75 -21.45
C ASN A 120 -2.51 -13.85 -20.61
N PHE A 121 -1.79 -14.31 -19.57
CA PHE A 121 -2.33 -15.29 -18.61
C PHE A 121 -3.65 -14.80 -18.00
N PHE A 122 -3.69 -13.55 -17.58
CA PHE A 122 -4.89 -12.83 -17.21
C PHE A 122 -5.39 -11.92 -18.35
N PRO A 123 -6.72 -11.73 -18.51
CA PRO A 123 -7.80 -12.33 -17.75
C PRO A 123 -8.08 -13.78 -18.19
N ILE A 124 -8.70 -14.54 -17.29
CA ILE A 124 -9.26 -15.86 -17.59
C ILE A 124 -10.67 -15.66 -18.15
N SER A 125 -10.80 -15.68 -19.49
CA SER A 125 -12.10 -15.42 -20.13
C SER A 125 -13.17 -16.44 -19.73
N LYS A 126 -14.37 -15.95 -19.47
CA LYS A 126 -15.57 -16.76 -19.17
C LYS A 126 -16.04 -17.61 -20.36
N ASP A 127 -15.64 -17.26 -21.57
CA ASP A 127 -16.01 -17.97 -22.81
C ASP A 127 -15.18 -19.24 -23.06
N LYS A 128 -14.09 -19.42 -22.28
CA LYS A 128 -13.24 -20.60 -22.41
C LYS A 128 -13.91 -21.85 -21.86
N ASN A 129 -13.61 -23.00 -22.47
CA ASN A 129 -13.94 -24.31 -21.92
C ASN A 129 -12.67 -24.93 -21.34
N ILE A 130 -12.38 -24.60 -20.10
CA ILE A 130 -11.15 -24.98 -19.41
C ILE A 130 -11.42 -25.40 -17.96
N THR A 131 -10.50 -26.21 -17.44
CA THR A 131 -10.42 -26.52 -16.01
C THR A 131 -9.27 -25.74 -15.39
N VAL A 132 -9.57 -25.01 -14.32
CA VAL A 132 -8.62 -24.24 -13.52
C VAL A 132 -8.39 -24.95 -12.20
N ALA A 133 -7.15 -25.29 -11.88
CA ALA A 133 -6.79 -25.78 -10.56
C ALA A 133 -6.53 -24.59 -9.64
N LEU A 134 -7.34 -24.45 -8.60
CA LEU A 134 -7.14 -23.49 -7.51
C LEU A 134 -6.34 -24.17 -6.42
N ILE A 135 -5.12 -23.72 -6.16
CA ILE A 135 -4.18 -24.36 -5.24
C ILE A 135 -3.59 -23.34 -4.28
N GLY A 136 -3.52 -23.69 -3.01
CA GLY A 136 -2.87 -22.90 -1.98
C GLY A 136 -3.76 -22.59 -0.78
N PRO A 137 -3.14 -22.18 0.35
CA PRO A 137 -3.82 -21.92 1.60
C PRO A 137 -4.81 -20.76 1.54
N MET A 138 -4.55 -19.76 0.66
CA MET A 138 -5.39 -18.56 0.54
C MET A 138 -6.61 -18.74 -0.38
N VAL A 139 -6.80 -19.90 -1.02
CA VAL A 139 -7.93 -20.13 -1.95
C VAL A 139 -9.28 -20.06 -1.22
N LYS A 140 -9.40 -20.68 -0.06
CA LYS A 140 -10.62 -20.70 0.77
C LYS A 140 -10.50 -19.88 2.05
N ASP A 141 -9.42 -19.14 2.19
CA ASP A 141 -9.18 -18.30 3.34
C ASP A 141 -10.15 -17.12 3.38
N LYS A 142 -10.70 -16.86 4.55
CA LYS A 142 -11.55 -15.71 4.88
C LYS A 142 -10.92 -14.83 5.96
N ILE A 143 -10.13 -15.45 6.81
CA ILE A 143 -9.62 -14.84 8.05
C ILE A 143 -8.60 -13.75 7.76
N ASN A 144 -7.68 -14.01 6.82
CA ASN A 144 -6.58 -13.08 6.52
C ASN A 144 -7.01 -11.89 5.67
N GLN A 145 -8.15 -11.97 4.97
CA GLN A 145 -8.59 -10.94 4.00
C GLN A 145 -8.76 -9.54 4.61
N ASN A 146 -9.07 -9.44 5.90
CA ASN A 146 -9.29 -8.16 6.58
C ASN A 146 -8.01 -7.52 7.16
N GLY A 147 -6.87 -8.21 7.10
CA GLY A 147 -5.64 -7.75 7.73
C GLY A 147 -5.73 -7.65 9.26
N GLU A 148 -4.73 -7.10 9.93
CA GLU A 148 -4.72 -7.00 11.39
C GLU A 148 -5.71 -5.94 11.91
N TRP A 149 -5.82 -4.81 11.23
CA TRP A 149 -6.61 -3.65 11.66
C TRP A 149 -8.13 -3.78 11.41
N ALA A 150 -8.63 -5.00 11.32
CA ALA A 150 -10.07 -5.26 11.11
C ALA A 150 -10.97 -4.81 12.29
N GLY A 151 -10.39 -4.48 13.42
CA GLY A 151 -11.13 -4.10 14.62
C GLY A 151 -12.07 -5.23 15.08
N ARG A 152 -13.37 -4.93 15.16
CA ARG A 152 -14.41 -5.91 15.53
C ARG A 152 -15.15 -6.51 14.33
N GLY A 153 -14.57 -6.42 13.12
CA GLY A 153 -15.14 -7.08 11.94
C GLY A 153 -15.18 -8.60 12.10
N GLU A 154 -16.27 -9.21 11.71
CA GLU A 154 -16.41 -10.66 11.69
C GLU A 154 -15.67 -11.20 10.46
N ARG A 155 -14.48 -11.77 10.68
CA ARG A 155 -13.58 -12.20 9.59
C ARG A 155 -14.19 -13.30 8.72
N GLU A 156 -15.01 -14.14 9.29
CA GLU A 156 -15.71 -15.24 8.60
C GLU A 156 -16.76 -14.75 7.59
N GLU A 157 -17.20 -13.50 7.69
CA GLU A 157 -18.10 -12.87 6.71
C GLU A 157 -17.41 -12.47 5.41
N SER A 158 -16.08 -12.50 5.38
CA SER A 158 -15.32 -12.23 4.15
C SER A 158 -15.61 -13.29 3.09
N ILE A 159 -15.61 -12.84 1.84
CA ILE A 159 -15.77 -13.73 0.68
C ILE A 159 -14.40 -14.25 0.28
N SER A 160 -14.21 -15.57 0.29
CA SER A 160 -12.99 -16.22 -0.17
C SER A 160 -12.83 -16.14 -1.69
N LEU A 161 -11.61 -16.31 -2.18
CA LEU A 161 -11.34 -16.41 -3.61
C LEU A 161 -12.16 -17.52 -4.28
N PHE A 162 -12.27 -18.67 -3.61
CA PHE A 162 -13.04 -19.80 -4.12
C PHE A 162 -14.52 -19.45 -4.31
N GLU A 163 -15.16 -18.81 -3.33
CA GLU A 163 -16.55 -18.37 -3.41
C GLU A 163 -16.73 -17.34 -4.54
N GLY A 164 -15.89 -16.28 -4.56
CA GLY A 164 -15.97 -15.24 -5.58
C GLY A 164 -15.82 -15.77 -7.01
N LEU A 165 -14.86 -16.67 -7.25
CA LEU A 165 -14.70 -17.30 -8.57
C LEU A 165 -15.86 -18.22 -8.94
N THR A 166 -16.32 -19.03 -8.00
CA THR A 166 -17.44 -19.97 -8.24
C THR A 166 -18.70 -19.20 -8.64
N GLU A 167 -19.02 -18.11 -7.96
CA GLU A 167 -20.14 -17.24 -8.30
C GLU A 167 -19.93 -16.52 -9.65
N LYS A 168 -18.76 -15.94 -9.86
CA LYS A 168 -18.43 -15.16 -11.06
C LYS A 168 -18.53 -15.99 -12.35
N TYR A 169 -18.14 -17.25 -12.29
CA TYR A 169 -18.14 -18.15 -13.45
C TYR A 169 -19.36 -19.10 -13.48
N ALA A 170 -20.36 -18.89 -12.63
CA ALA A 170 -21.59 -19.68 -12.67
C ALA A 170 -22.26 -19.62 -14.05
N GLY A 171 -22.65 -20.77 -14.59
CA GLY A 171 -23.27 -20.87 -15.91
C GLY A 171 -22.28 -20.81 -17.10
N THR A 172 -21.00 -20.73 -16.85
CA THR A 172 -19.95 -20.80 -17.90
C THR A 172 -19.39 -22.23 -18.06
N ASN A 173 -18.50 -22.45 -19.03
CA ASN A 173 -17.81 -23.71 -19.22
C ASN A 173 -16.47 -23.79 -18.48
N VAL A 174 -16.10 -22.79 -17.69
CA VAL A 174 -14.92 -22.81 -16.83
C VAL A 174 -15.21 -23.63 -15.58
N LYS A 175 -14.38 -24.62 -15.29
CA LYS A 175 -14.49 -25.50 -14.14
C LYS A 175 -13.37 -25.26 -13.16
N PHE A 176 -13.68 -25.17 -11.88
CA PHE A 176 -12.68 -25.07 -10.82
C PHE A 176 -12.53 -26.41 -10.10
N ILE A 177 -11.29 -26.84 -9.89
CA ILE A 177 -10.92 -27.95 -9.01
C ILE A 177 -9.95 -27.42 -7.95
N TYR A 178 -10.02 -27.92 -6.75
CA TYR A 178 -9.31 -27.36 -5.60
C TYR A 178 -8.39 -28.38 -4.93
N ALA A 179 -7.25 -27.92 -4.45
CA ALA A 179 -6.42 -28.58 -3.46
C ALA A 179 -5.73 -27.52 -2.59
N GLU A 180 -5.65 -27.77 -1.29
CA GLU A 180 -4.97 -26.83 -0.37
C GLU A 180 -3.45 -26.76 -0.62
N GLY A 181 -2.81 -27.91 -0.81
CA GLY A 181 -1.40 -28.04 -1.20
C GLY A 181 -0.42 -27.88 -0.04
N CYS A 182 -0.56 -26.88 0.80
CA CYS A 182 0.23 -26.68 2.02
C CYS A 182 -0.53 -25.84 3.03
N ASP A 183 -0.06 -25.83 4.27
CA ASP A 183 -0.51 -24.88 5.27
C ASP A 183 0.11 -23.49 5.02
N LEU A 184 -0.46 -22.47 5.67
CA LEU A 184 -0.03 -21.08 5.48
C LEU A 184 1.40 -20.83 5.98
N LEU A 185 1.76 -21.37 7.16
CA LEU A 185 2.99 -21.01 7.86
C LEU A 185 3.99 -22.16 8.05
N THR A 186 3.55 -23.41 7.88
CA THR A 186 4.39 -24.58 8.18
C THR A 186 5.14 -25.08 6.95
N ASP A 187 6.27 -25.75 7.18
CA ASP A 187 7.07 -26.41 6.13
C ASP A 187 6.52 -27.78 5.73
N ASP A 188 5.26 -28.10 6.10
CA ASP A 188 4.65 -29.39 5.81
C ASP A 188 4.32 -29.55 4.32
N SER A 189 4.92 -30.53 3.68
CA SER A 189 4.73 -30.89 2.28
C SER A 189 3.79 -32.09 2.07
N SER A 190 3.15 -32.60 3.12
CA SER A 190 2.31 -33.80 3.06
C SER A 190 1.16 -33.73 2.05
N LYS A 191 0.64 -32.53 1.78
CA LYS A 191 -0.45 -32.24 0.84
C LYS A 191 0.04 -31.99 -0.62
N PHE A 192 1.35 -31.97 -0.90
CA PHE A 192 1.89 -31.69 -2.24
C PHE A 192 1.43 -32.68 -3.30
N ALA A 193 1.37 -33.97 -2.95
CA ALA A 193 0.99 -35.03 -3.91
C ALA A 193 -0.42 -34.80 -4.47
N GLU A 194 -1.37 -34.42 -3.62
CA GLU A 194 -2.76 -34.08 -4.01
C GLU A 194 -2.80 -32.82 -4.90
N ALA A 195 -2.07 -31.77 -4.51
CA ALA A 195 -1.99 -30.53 -5.28
C ALA A 195 -1.41 -30.76 -6.67
N ILE A 196 -0.32 -31.52 -6.79
CA ILE A 196 0.31 -31.87 -8.05
C ILE A 196 -0.65 -32.71 -8.92
N ALA A 197 -1.34 -33.68 -8.35
CA ALA A 197 -2.34 -34.49 -9.05
C ALA A 197 -3.50 -33.63 -9.54
N THR A 198 -3.94 -32.66 -8.75
CA THR A 198 -4.98 -31.68 -9.13
C THR A 198 -4.51 -30.79 -10.25
N ALA A 199 -3.30 -30.22 -10.16
CA ALA A 199 -2.71 -29.41 -11.22
C ALA A 199 -2.62 -30.15 -12.57
N ARG A 200 -2.20 -31.41 -12.56
CA ARG A 200 -2.10 -32.22 -13.79
C ARG A 200 -3.43 -32.43 -14.50
N ARG A 201 -4.56 -32.44 -13.80
CA ARG A 201 -5.92 -32.58 -14.35
C ARG A 201 -6.49 -31.28 -14.89
N ALA A 202 -5.84 -30.14 -14.66
CA ALA A 202 -6.28 -28.84 -15.11
C ALA A 202 -5.57 -28.40 -16.39
N ASP A 203 -6.14 -27.38 -17.04
CA ASP A 203 -5.53 -26.70 -18.18
C ASP A 203 -4.56 -25.62 -17.71
N ILE A 204 -4.91 -24.92 -16.64
CA ILE A 204 -4.07 -23.90 -15.98
C ILE A 204 -4.13 -24.05 -14.46
N VAL A 205 -3.12 -23.54 -13.78
CA VAL A 205 -3.04 -23.50 -12.32
C VAL A 205 -3.11 -22.03 -11.87
N LEU A 206 -3.96 -21.75 -10.89
CA LEU A 206 -4.04 -20.50 -10.19
C LEU A 206 -3.71 -20.75 -8.72
N ALA A 207 -2.50 -20.39 -8.33
CA ALA A 207 -2.04 -20.55 -6.95
C ALA A 207 -2.38 -19.29 -6.13
N ALA A 208 -2.95 -19.48 -4.93
CA ALA A 208 -3.21 -18.39 -4.00
C ALA A 208 -2.40 -18.60 -2.73
N MET A 209 -1.42 -17.72 -2.52
CA MET A 209 -0.42 -17.76 -1.47
C MET A 209 -0.43 -16.47 -0.67
N GLY A 210 0.23 -16.45 0.48
CA GLY A 210 0.27 -15.20 1.25
C GLY A 210 0.81 -15.33 2.64
N GLU A 211 0.46 -14.35 3.47
CA GLU A 211 0.89 -14.20 4.85
C GLU A 211 -0.28 -14.23 5.82
N ASP A 212 0.01 -14.59 7.07
CA ASP A 212 -0.93 -14.44 8.18
C ASP A 212 -1.15 -12.94 8.46
N PHE A 213 -2.39 -12.56 8.74
CA PHE A 213 -2.76 -11.17 8.98
C PHE A 213 -2.01 -10.54 10.18
N ASN A 214 -1.63 -11.34 11.19
CA ASN A 214 -0.87 -10.87 12.34
C ASN A 214 0.61 -10.53 12.01
N TRP A 215 1.07 -10.85 10.81
CA TRP A 215 2.46 -10.56 10.42
C TRP A 215 2.65 -9.16 9.86
N SER A 216 1.56 -8.42 9.63
CA SER A 216 1.57 -7.08 9.08
C SER A 216 0.69 -6.17 9.94
N GLY A 217 1.29 -5.25 10.66
CA GLY A 217 0.60 -4.31 11.54
C GLY A 217 1.52 -3.76 12.60
N GLU A 218 0.95 -3.29 13.69
CA GLU A 218 1.70 -2.72 14.80
C GLU A 218 2.57 -3.77 15.49
N ALA A 219 3.83 -3.40 15.71
CA ALA A 219 4.86 -4.27 16.33
C ALA A 219 5.12 -5.59 15.59
N ALA A 220 4.68 -5.71 14.34
CA ALA A 220 4.89 -6.88 13.49
C ALA A 220 5.98 -6.59 12.45
N CYS A 221 7.14 -7.23 12.59
CA CYS A 221 8.29 -7.10 11.69
C CYS A 221 8.79 -8.46 11.23
N ARG A 222 9.17 -8.55 9.95
CA ARG A 222 9.76 -9.76 9.37
C ARG A 222 11.20 -9.51 8.94
N THR A 223 12.07 -10.50 9.16
CA THR A 223 13.47 -10.50 8.71
C THR A 223 13.69 -11.30 7.43
N ASP A 224 12.72 -12.12 7.01
CA ASP A 224 12.68 -12.81 5.72
C ASP A 224 11.40 -12.41 4.99
N LEU A 225 11.53 -11.91 3.77
CA LEU A 225 10.42 -11.44 2.95
C LEU A 225 9.98 -12.45 1.89
N LYS A 226 10.36 -13.71 2.01
CA LYS A 226 9.84 -14.78 1.14
C LYS A 226 8.47 -15.24 1.60
N LEU A 227 7.77 -15.93 0.70
CA LEU A 227 6.55 -16.64 1.06
C LEU A 227 6.83 -17.60 2.23
N PRO A 228 6.01 -17.61 3.29
CA PRO A 228 6.24 -18.41 4.47
C PRO A 228 6.07 -19.92 4.23
N GLY A 229 6.66 -20.72 5.09
CA GLY A 229 6.51 -22.17 5.11
C GLY A 229 6.83 -22.84 3.78
N ALA A 230 6.05 -23.84 3.40
CA ALA A 230 6.26 -24.64 2.22
C ALA A 230 5.71 -24.00 0.93
N GLN A 231 5.16 -22.78 0.93
CA GLN A 231 4.45 -22.18 -0.20
C GLN A 231 5.31 -22.06 -1.45
N GLN A 232 6.53 -21.51 -1.34
CA GLN A 232 7.43 -21.42 -2.50
C GLN A 232 7.87 -22.79 -3.00
N ALA A 233 8.09 -23.76 -2.10
CA ALA A 233 8.42 -25.13 -2.49
C ALA A 233 7.26 -25.77 -3.28
N LEU A 234 6.01 -25.52 -2.87
CA LEU A 234 4.83 -25.96 -3.61
C LEU A 234 4.77 -25.33 -5.01
N LEU A 235 5.00 -24.01 -5.13
CA LEU A 235 5.04 -23.34 -6.44
C LEU A 235 6.08 -23.97 -7.38
N LYS A 236 7.27 -24.32 -6.85
CA LYS A 236 8.32 -25.02 -7.60
C LYS A 236 7.86 -26.39 -8.11
N GLU A 237 7.15 -27.15 -7.30
CA GLU A 237 6.59 -28.45 -7.73
C GLU A 237 5.45 -28.29 -8.73
N LEU A 238 4.58 -27.30 -8.55
CA LEU A 238 3.51 -26.99 -9.51
C LEU A 238 4.08 -26.60 -10.88
N LYS A 239 5.13 -25.79 -10.93
CA LYS A 239 5.81 -25.42 -12.19
C LYS A 239 6.34 -26.63 -12.97
N LYS A 240 6.80 -27.68 -12.27
CA LYS A 240 7.26 -28.94 -12.92
C LYS A 240 6.16 -29.70 -13.64
N THR A 241 4.89 -29.39 -13.38
CA THR A 241 3.76 -30.00 -14.12
C THR A 241 3.67 -29.52 -15.56
N GLY A 242 4.37 -28.46 -15.94
CA GLY A 242 4.36 -27.84 -17.25
C GLY A 242 3.07 -27.06 -17.58
N LYS A 243 2.18 -26.90 -16.61
CA LYS A 243 0.95 -26.11 -16.79
C LYS A 243 1.26 -24.62 -16.67
N PRO A 244 0.55 -23.75 -17.41
CA PRO A 244 0.56 -22.30 -17.13
C PRO A 244 0.19 -22.05 -15.68
N LEU A 245 0.96 -21.21 -15.00
CA LEU A 245 0.87 -20.98 -13.54
C LEU A 245 0.73 -19.49 -13.24
N GLY A 246 -0.42 -19.08 -12.70
CA GLY A 246 -0.65 -17.76 -12.13
C GLY A 246 -0.55 -17.78 -10.62
N LEU A 247 -0.15 -16.66 -10.04
CA LEU A 247 -0.01 -16.45 -8.60
C LEU A 247 -0.88 -15.28 -8.16
N ILE A 248 -1.67 -15.49 -7.11
CA ILE A 248 -2.37 -14.45 -6.36
C ILE A 248 -1.71 -14.36 -5.00
N LEU A 249 -1.32 -13.16 -4.60
CA LEU A 249 -0.69 -12.87 -3.32
C LEU A 249 -1.68 -12.16 -2.41
N VAL A 250 -1.86 -12.70 -1.19
CA VAL A 250 -2.65 -12.09 -0.12
C VAL A 250 -1.71 -11.83 1.05
N ASN A 251 -1.23 -10.61 1.18
CA ASN A 251 -0.15 -10.26 2.11
C ASN A 251 -0.12 -8.76 2.42
N GLY A 252 0.65 -8.37 3.43
CA GLY A 252 0.83 -6.98 3.84
C GLY A 252 2.23 -6.41 3.62
N HIS A 253 3.18 -7.20 3.11
CA HIS A 253 4.56 -6.79 2.88
C HIS A 253 4.94 -6.85 1.39
N PRO A 254 5.88 -5.98 0.93
CA PRO A 254 6.52 -6.15 -0.38
C PRO A 254 7.48 -7.35 -0.33
N LEU A 255 7.03 -8.50 -0.84
CA LEU A 255 7.78 -9.75 -0.77
C LEU A 255 8.98 -9.79 -1.73
N ASP A 256 9.99 -10.62 -1.41
CA ASP A 256 11.02 -11.06 -2.36
C ASP A 256 10.39 -12.10 -3.29
N LEU A 257 9.99 -11.66 -4.47
CA LEU A 257 9.37 -12.47 -5.52
C LEU A 257 10.34 -12.82 -6.65
N SER A 258 11.65 -12.79 -6.39
CA SER A 258 12.66 -12.96 -7.43
C SER A 258 12.56 -14.30 -8.16
N TRP A 259 12.16 -15.37 -7.48
CA TRP A 259 11.91 -16.66 -8.11
C TRP A 259 10.56 -16.67 -8.85
N GLU A 260 9.53 -16.14 -8.24
CA GLU A 260 8.16 -16.10 -8.79
C GLU A 260 8.12 -15.30 -10.08
N ASP A 261 8.77 -14.12 -10.11
CA ASP A 261 8.86 -13.28 -11.31
C ASP A 261 9.47 -14.02 -12.51
N GLN A 262 10.45 -14.89 -12.28
CA GLN A 262 11.11 -15.64 -13.35
C GLN A 262 10.33 -16.87 -13.83
N HIS A 263 9.44 -17.43 -13.00
CA HIS A 263 8.91 -18.78 -13.23
C HIS A 263 7.40 -18.86 -13.36
N VAL A 264 6.61 -17.91 -12.85
CA VAL A 264 5.15 -17.93 -13.03
C VAL A 264 4.74 -17.04 -14.20
N ASP A 265 3.57 -17.31 -14.78
CA ASP A 265 3.13 -16.65 -16.00
C ASP A 265 2.31 -15.37 -15.71
N GLY A 266 1.74 -15.25 -14.52
CA GLY A 266 1.01 -14.06 -14.08
C GLY A 266 1.07 -13.89 -12.57
N ILE A 267 1.14 -12.64 -12.08
CA ILE A 267 1.15 -12.30 -10.65
C ILE A 267 0.17 -11.16 -10.39
N LEU A 268 -0.80 -11.42 -9.50
CA LEU A 268 -1.68 -10.41 -8.91
C LEU A 268 -1.28 -10.19 -7.45
N GLU A 269 -0.95 -8.97 -7.09
CA GLU A 269 -0.77 -8.52 -5.71
C GLU A 269 -2.12 -8.04 -5.20
N ALA A 270 -2.74 -8.84 -4.36
CA ALA A 270 -4.10 -8.58 -3.86
C ALA A 270 -4.11 -7.88 -2.51
N TRP A 271 -3.01 -7.84 -1.78
CA TRP A 271 -2.97 -7.29 -0.42
C TRP A 271 -3.99 -7.96 0.51
N TYR A 272 -4.51 -7.24 1.50
CA TYR A 272 -5.66 -7.59 2.30
C TYR A 272 -6.86 -6.76 1.83
N LEU A 273 -7.81 -7.40 1.14
CA LEU A 273 -8.86 -6.72 0.38
C LEU A 273 -10.18 -6.54 1.15
N GLY A 274 -10.24 -7.01 2.40
CA GLY A 274 -11.42 -6.85 3.24
C GLY A 274 -12.57 -7.82 2.91
N THR A 275 -13.76 -7.48 3.39
CA THR A 275 -14.95 -8.36 3.36
C THR A 275 -15.31 -8.89 1.97
N MET A 276 -15.13 -8.07 0.91
CA MET A 276 -15.50 -8.45 -0.46
C MET A 276 -14.32 -8.91 -1.32
N ALA A 277 -13.23 -9.35 -0.68
CA ALA A 277 -11.98 -9.75 -1.34
C ALA A 277 -12.16 -10.73 -2.49
N GLY A 278 -12.89 -11.82 -2.26
CA GLY A 278 -13.11 -12.85 -3.29
C GLY A 278 -13.85 -12.33 -4.52
N HIS A 279 -14.83 -11.46 -4.34
CA HIS A 279 -15.54 -10.84 -5.45
C HIS A 279 -14.65 -9.85 -6.23
N GLY A 280 -13.88 -9.00 -5.53
CA GLY A 280 -12.94 -8.10 -6.18
C GLY A 280 -11.86 -8.83 -6.98
N MET A 281 -11.27 -9.89 -6.41
CA MET A 281 -10.33 -10.76 -7.12
C MET A 281 -10.98 -11.43 -8.34
N ALA A 282 -12.22 -11.92 -8.20
CA ALA A 282 -12.93 -12.55 -9.30
C ALA A 282 -13.24 -11.57 -10.45
N ASP A 283 -13.56 -10.30 -10.13
CA ASP A 283 -13.78 -9.26 -11.15
C ASP A 283 -12.51 -8.98 -11.95
N VAL A 284 -11.37 -8.91 -11.28
CA VAL A 284 -10.07 -8.75 -11.95
C VAL A 284 -9.72 -9.99 -12.77
N ILE A 285 -9.77 -11.18 -12.17
CA ILE A 285 -9.39 -12.43 -12.84
C ILE A 285 -10.25 -12.71 -14.08
N SER A 286 -11.53 -12.38 -14.05
CA SER A 286 -12.44 -12.56 -15.19
C SER A 286 -12.27 -11.51 -16.29
N GLY A 287 -11.65 -10.37 -15.98
CA GLY A 287 -11.56 -9.21 -16.87
C GLY A 287 -12.76 -8.29 -16.83
N ASP A 288 -13.71 -8.50 -15.90
CA ASP A 288 -14.82 -7.57 -15.69
C ASP A 288 -14.31 -6.23 -15.11
N TYR A 289 -13.18 -6.25 -14.41
CA TYR A 289 -12.40 -5.08 -14.03
C TYR A 289 -10.98 -5.19 -14.57
N ASN A 290 -10.53 -4.16 -15.31
CA ASN A 290 -9.16 -4.08 -15.83
C ASN A 290 -8.25 -3.47 -14.74
N PRO A 291 -7.18 -4.17 -14.26
CA PRO A 291 -6.30 -3.66 -13.23
C PRO A 291 -5.77 -2.26 -13.51
N SER A 292 -5.85 -1.41 -12.50
CA SER A 292 -5.43 0.00 -12.62
C SER A 292 -4.65 0.52 -11.42
N ALA A 293 -4.49 -0.30 -10.39
CA ALA A 293 -3.71 0.04 -9.20
C ALA A 293 -2.21 0.12 -9.50
N ARG A 294 -1.51 0.81 -8.61
CA ARG A 294 -0.05 0.97 -8.68
C ARG A 294 0.56 0.67 -7.31
N LEU A 295 1.76 0.10 -7.31
CA LEU A 295 2.50 -0.15 -6.09
C LEU A 295 2.79 1.17 -5.35
N THR A 296 2.46 1.20 -4.07
CA THR A 296 2.77 2.31 -3.16
C THR A 296 4.09 2.11 -2.43
N MET A 297 4.80 1.02 -2.73
CA MET A 297 6.09 0.64 -2.18
C MET A 297 6.89 -0.12 -3.23
N SER A 298 8.22 -0.01 -3.22
CA SER A 298 9.09 -0.81 -4.08
C SER A 298 9.19 -2.24 -3.55
N PHE A 299 9.14 -3.23 -4.43
CA PHE A 299 9.40 -4.63 -4.10
C PHE A 299 10.90 -4.94 -4.24
N PRO A 300 11.55 -5.48 -3.21
CA PRO A 300 12.97 -5.78 -3.26
C PRO A 300 13.27 -7.04 -4.10
N ARG A 301 14.50 -7.18 -4.55
CA ARG A 301 15.02 -8.45 -5.09
C ARG A 301 15.49 -9.40 -3.99
N THR A 302 15.79 -8.85 -2.83
CA THR A 302 16.21 -9.57 -1.64
C THR A 302 16.08 -8.67 -0.42
N VAL A 303 15.89 -9.27 0.74
CA VAL A 303 15.83 -8.55 2.02
C VAL A 303 17.08 -7.69 2.28
N GLY A 304 18.24 -8.08 1.73
CA GLY A 304 19.48 -7.32 1.85
C GLY A 304 19.47 -5.93 1.21
N GLN A 305 18.47 -5.62 0.38
CA GLN A 305 18.31 -4.28 -0.21
C GLN A 305 17.60 -3.29 0.73
N LEU A 306 16.99 -3.76 1.83
CA LEU A 306 16.23 -2.87 2.73
C LEU A 306 17.15 -2.01 3.61
N PRO A 307 16.77 -0.74 3.85
CA PRO A 307 15.58 -0.04 3.37
C PRO A 307 15.68 0.39 1.91
N LEU A 308 14.61 0.15 1.13
CA LEU A 308 14.56 0.40 -0.31
C LEU A 308 13.55 1.50 -0.65
N TYR A 309 14.01 2.75 -0.62
CA TYR A 309 13.17 3.91 -0.91
C TYR A 309 13.36 4.39 -2.35
N TYR A 310 12.27 4.59 -3.10
CA TYR A 310 12.33 5.18 -4.45
C TYR A 310 12.88 6.61 -4.43
N ASN A 311 12.65 7.33 -3.33
CA ASN A 311 13.10 8.71 -3.07
C ASN A 311 14.34 8.76 -2.17
N GLN A 312 15.20 7.77 -2.27
CA GLN A 312 16.45 7.73 -1.50
C GLN A 312 17.32 8.97 -1.74
N LYS A 313 18.13 9.29 -0.74
CA LYS A 313 19.18 10.30 -0.92
C LYS A 313 20.35 9.70 -1.70
N PRO A 314 20.95 10.45 -2.65
CA PRO A 314 22.08 9.95 -3.40
C PRO A 314 23.29 9.73 -2.47
N THR A 315 24.08 8.71 -2.76
CA THR A 315 25.40 8.54 -2.13
C THR A 315 26.41 9.46 -2.79
N GLY A 316 27.58 9.65 -2.18
CA GLY A 316 28.67 10.42 -2.80
C GLY A 316 29.28 9.74 -4.03
N ARG A 317 29.03 8.44 -4.23
CA ARG A 317 29.56 7.65 -5.36
C ARG A 317 28.46 6.77 -5.95
N PRO A 318 27.44 7.38 -6.57
CA PRO A 318 26.33 6.61 -7.19
C PRO A 318 26.86 5.75 -8.33
N VAL A 319 26.21 4.62 -8.55
CA VAL A 319 26.47 3.74 -9.70
C VAL A 319 25.93 4.41 -10.95
N PRO A 320 26.74 4.60 -12.00
CA PRO A 320 26.23 5.03 -13.29
C PRO A 320 25.33 3.95 -13.90
N PRO A 321 24.14 4.29 -14.43
CA PRO A 321 23.25 3.31 -15.05
C PRO A 321 23.92 2.55 -16.21
N GLU A 322 24.79 3.24 -16.97
CA GLU A 322 25.52 2.71 -18.13
C GLU A 322 26.73 1.86 -17.77
N ALA A 323 27.18 1.89 -16.51
CA ALA A 323 28.37 1.16 -16.05
C ALA A 323 28.16 0.58 -14.64
N PRO A 324 27.23 -0.39 -14.46
CA PRO A 324 26.84 -0.90 -13.15
C PRO A 324 27.98 -1.63 -12.42
N ASP A 325 28.98 -2.11 -13.12
CA ASP A 325 30.13 -2.86 -12.57
C ASP A 325 31.34 -2.00 -12.24
N THR A 326 31.19 -0.65 -12.22
CA THR A 326 32.29 0.25 -11.91
C THR A 326 32.72 0.09 -10.43
N ASP A 327 34.02 -0.11 -10.23
CA ASP A 327 34.63 -0.21 -8.90
C ASP A 327 34.50 1.09 -8.09
N TYR A 328 34.52 0.95 -6.77
CA TYR A 328 34.42 2.05 -5.80
C TYR A 328 33.11 2.85 -5.87
N LYS A 329 32.06 2.29 -6.45
CA LYS A 329 30.71 2.84 -6.46
C LYS A 329 29.82 2.13 -5.43
N SER A 330 28.75 2.81 -4.99
CA SER A 330 27.79 2.25 -4.03
C SER A 330 26.89 1.23 -4.72
N ARG A 331 27.33 -0.05 -4.73
CA ARG A 331 26.60 -1.14 -5.40
C ARG A 331 26.52 -2.40 -4.54
N TYR A 332 25.52 -3.21 -4.78
CA TYR A 332 25.50 -4.60 -4.37
C TYR A 332 26.38 -5.43 -5.32
N MET A 333 27.01 -6.47 -4.80
CA MET A 333 27.92 -7.32 -5.58
C MET A 333 27.19 -8.48 -6.27
N ASP A 334 26.02 -8.83 -5.79
CA ASP A 334 25.28 -10.03 -6.14
C ASP A 334 23.89 -9.80 -6.71
N VAL A 335 23.37 -8.57 -6.58
CA VAL A 335 22.06 -8.18 -7.15
C VAL A 335 22.13 -6.76 -7.74
N PRO A 336 21.30 -6.42 -8.72
CA PRO A 336 21.18 -5.04 -9.20
C PRO A 336 20.73 -4.09 -8.08
N ASN A 337 21.14 -2.83 -8.13
CA ASN A 337 20.68 -1.79 -7.20
C ASN A 337 19.20 -1.44 -7.36
N THR A 338 18.61 -1.77 -8.51
CA THR A 338 17.20 -1.51 -8.79
C THR A 338 16.27 -2.47 -8.04
N PRO A 339 15.07 -2.03 -7.64
CA PRO A 339 14.05 -2.94 -7.10
C PRO A 339 13.65 -4.01 -8.13
N LEU A 340 12.96 -5.04 -7.68
CA LEU A 340 12.29 -6.00 -8.56
C LEU A 340 11.10 -5.31 -9.27
N TYR A 341 10.21 -4.71 -8.49
CA TYR A 341 9.16 -3.84 -9.00
C TYR A 341 9.28 -2.45 -8.36
N PRO A 342 9.38 -1.39 -9.17
CA PRO A 342 9.57 -0.05 -8.63
C PRO A 342 8.28 0.53 -8.03
N PHE A 343 8.41 1.53 -7.17
CA PHE A 343 7.30 2.36 -6.72
C PHE A 343 6.48 2.91 -7.91
N GLY A 344 5.17 2.88 -7.81
CA GLY A 344 4.26 3.34 -8.86
C GLY A 344 4.04 2.33 -9.99
N TYR A 345 4.68 1.15 -9.96
CA TYR A 345 4.54 0.12 -10.97
C TYR A 345 3.19 -0.61 -10.88
N GLY A 346 2.72 -1.06 -12.01
CA GLY A 346 1.56 -1.92 -12.19
C GLY A 346 1.18 -2.01 -13.65
N LEU A 347 0.75 -3.19 -14.08
CA LEU A 347 0.28 -3.48 -15.43
C LEU A 347 -1.24 -3.34 -15.54
N SER A 348 -1.73 -3.47 -16.75
CA SER A 348 -3.15 -3.48 -17.11
C SER A 348 -3.38 -4.52 -18.20
N TYR A 349 -4.62 -4.88 -18.49
CA TYR A 349 -4.99 -5.69 -19.66
C TYR A 349 -4.91 -4.91 -20.98
N THR A 350 -4.56 -3.64 -20.90
CA THR A 350 -4.23 -2.78 -22.05
C THR A 350 -2.86 -2.12 -21.81
N THR A 351 -2.39 -1.34 -22.76
CA THR A 351 -1.12 -0.63 -22.68
C THR A 351 -1.33 0.88 -22.72
N PHE A 352 -0.51 1.62 -21.97
CA PHE A 352 -0.54 3.07 -21.94
C PHE A 352 0.82 3.66 -22.29
N ALA A 353 0.81 4.83 -22.90
CA ALA A 353 2.00 5.63 -23.15
C ALA A 353 1.76 7.07 -22.63
N VAL A 354 2.81 7.67 -22.07
CA VAL A 354 2.84 9.09 -21.74
C VAL A 354 3.76 9.76 -22.76
N ASN A 355 3.25 10.77 -23.45
CA ASN A 355 3.92 11.42 -24.57
C ASN A 355 3.87 12.95 -24.44
N SER A 356 4.68 13.64 -25.22
CA SER A 356 4.55 15.08 -25.48
C SER A 356 4.53 15.96 -24.24
N MET A 357 5.34 15.63 -23.20
CA MET A 357 5.45 16.48 -22.02
C MET A 357 5.96 17.87 -22.39
N LYS A 358 5.32 18.92 -21.86
CA LYS A 358 5.67 20.32 -22.05
C LYS A 358 5.50 21.11 -20.77
N LEU A 359 6.37 22.11 -20.59
CA LEU A 359 6.23 23.15 -19.59
C LEU A 359 5.75 24.42 -20.28
N ASP A 360 4.86 25.17 -19.66
CA ASP A 360 4.39 26.48 -20.18
C ASP A 360 5.50 27.55 -20.07
N GLN A 361 6.43 27.40 -19.12
CA GLN A 361 7.63 28.21 -18.96
C GLN A 361 8.74 27.41 -18.26
N ASN A 362 10.02 27.83 -18.43
CA ASN A 362 11.17 27.13 -17.89
C ASN A 362 11.66 27.72 -16.56
N SER A 363 11.06 28.79 -16.05
CA SER A 363 11.39 29.35 -14.74
C SER A 363 10.24 30.16 -14.17
N PHE A 364 10.22 30.28 -12.85
CA PHE A 364 9.29 31.17 -12.15
C PHE A 364 9.99 31.79 -10.92
N THR A 365 9.44 32.89 -10.44
CA THR A 365 9.86 33.57 -9.22
C THR A 365 8.86 33.32 -8.11
N LYS A 366 9.17 33.76 -6.90
CA LYS A 366 8.28 33.66 -5.73
C LYS A 366 6.85 34.10 -6.06
N GLY A 367 5.88 33.27 -5.68
CA GLY A 367 4.45 33.47 -5.97
C GLY A 367 4.02 33.08 -7.39
N GLY A 368 4.97 32.71 -8.26
CA GLY A 368 4.70 32.16 -9.59
C GLY A 368 4.43 30.65 -9.59
N LYS A 369 4.19 30.11 -10.77
CA LYS A 369 3.95 28.68 -10.96
C LYS A 369 4.35 28.24 -12.37
N ILE A 370 4.58 26.95 -12.57
CA ILE A 370 4.75 26.29 -13.88
C ILE A 370 3.62 25.30 -14.06
N THR A 371 3.06 25.23 -15.26
CA THR A 371 2.14 24.18 -15.66
C THR A 371 2.87 23.14 -16.49
N VAL A 372 2.86 21.90 -16.03
CA VAL A 372 3.37 20.73 -16.76
C VAL A 372 2.19 20.03 -17.41
N THR A 373 2.22 19.84 -18.72
CA THR A 373 1.22 19.09 -19.46
C THR A 373 1.84 17.88 -20.12
N ALA A 374 1.11 16.76 -20.18
CA ALA A 374 1.52 15.57 -20.93
C ALA A 374 0.29 14.92 -21.58
N GLU A 375 0.47 14.27 -22.72
CA GLU A 375 -0.56 13.45 -23.36
C GLU A 375 -0.43 12.01 -22.85
N VAL A 376 -1.51 11.44 -22.35
CA VAL A 376 -1.61 10.01 -22.03
C VAL A 376 -2.49 9.33 -23.06
N GLU A 377 -2.04 8.19 -23.57
CA GLU A 377 -2.70 7.41 -24.62
C GLU A 377 -2.90 5.96 -24.16
N ASN A 378 -4.10 5.42 -24.38
CA ASN A 378 -4.33 3.98 -24.33
C ASN A 378 -3.94 3.40 -25.69
N THR A 379 -2.76 2.78 -25.76
CA THR A 379 -2.19 2.21 -27.00
C THR A 379 -2.68 0.79 -27.29
N GLY A 380 -3.45 0.20 -26.38
CA GLY A 380 -3.96 -1.16 -26.51
C GLY A 380 -5.38 -1.22 -27.06
N LYS A 381 -6.03 -2.37 -26.88
CA LYS A 381 -7.32 -2.70 -27.49
C LYS A 381 -8.49 -2.77 -26.51
N VAL A 382 -8.23 -2.57 -25.23
CA VAL A 382 -9.21 -2.67 -24.15
C VAL A 382 -9.29 -1.34 -23.42
N ASP A 383 -10.48 -0.91 -23.04
CA ASP A 383 -10.68 0.25 -22.20
C ASP A 383 -10.00 0.03 -20.84
N GLY A 384 -9.44 1.08 -20.26
CA GLY A 384 -8.75 0.93 -18.99
C GLY A 384 -8.44 2.26 -18.31
N GLU A 385 -7.94 2.16 -17.10
CA GLU A 385 -7.49 3.30 -16.31
C GLU A 385 -5.98 3.17 -16.02
N THR A 386 -5.31 4.30 -15.93
CA THR A 386 -3.90 4.35 -15.50
C THR A 386 -3.67 5.52 -14.56
N VAL A 387 -2.58 5.48 -13.80
CA VAL A 387 -2.14 6.59 -12.96
C VAL A 387 -0.93 7.22 -13.59
N VAL A 388 -1.08 8.46 -14.06
CA VAL A 388 0.02 9.30 -14.54
C VAL A 388 0.66 9.97 -13.34
N GLN A 389 1.98 9.90 -13.23
CA GLN A 389 2.75 10.30 -12.05
C GLN A 389 3.76 11.37 -12.43
N MET A 390 3.79 12.47 -11.67
CA MET A 390 4.78 13.53 -11.84
C MET A 390 5.81 13.46 -10.70
N TYR A 391 7.08 13.38 -11.08
CA TYR A 391 8.21 13.35 -10.16
C TYR A 391 9.09 14.59 -10.35
N ILE A 392 9.67 15.09 -9.25
CA ILE A 392 10.59 16.22 -9.28
C ILE A 392 11.86 15.86 -8.51
N ARG A 393 12.99 16.31 -9.03
CA ARG A 393 14.28 16.33 -8.35
C ARG A 393 14.76 17.77 -8.21
N ASP A 394 15.06 18.15 -7.01
CA ASP A 394 15.85 19.34 -6.69
C ASP A 394 17.33 18.97 -6.86
N LEU A 395 18.05 19.69 -7.74
CA LEU A 395 19.42 19.33 -8.08
C LEU A 395 20.44 19.73 -6.99
N ALA A 396 20.13 20.76 -6.22
CA ALA A 396 20.99 21.24 -5.14
C ALA A 396 20.20 22.05 -4.11
N GLY A 397 20.21 21.62 -2.87
CA GLY A 397 19.60 22.31 -1.73
C GLY A 397 20.56 22.46 -0.57
N SER A 398 20.17 23.24 0.44
CA SER A 398 20.95 23.45 1.68
C SER A 398 21.15 22.16 2.49
N VAL A 399 20.37 21.11 2.20
CA VAL A 399 20.51 19.73 2.69
C VAL A 399 20.42 18.77 1.51
N THR A 400 20.97 17.56 1.66
CA THR A 400 20.91 16.51 0.61
C THR A 400 19.48 16.24 0.18
N ARG A 401 19.20 16.41 -1.12
CA ARG A 401 17.88 16.19 -1.70
C ARG A 401 17.72 14.75 -2.21
N PRO A 402 16.49 14.20 -2.16
CA PRO A 402 16.20 12.91 -2.76
C PRO A 402 16.51 12.87 -4.26
N VAL A 403 16.80 11.66 -4.78
CA VAL A 403 17.02 11.47 -6.22
C VAL A 403 15.78 11.81 -7.03
N LYS A 404 14.58 11.71 -6.42
CA LYS A 404 13.28 11.93 -7.07
C LYS A 404 12.19 11.91 -6.00
N GLU A 405 11.19 12.74 -6.12
CA GLU A 405 10.00 12.75 -5.23
C GLU A 405 8.73 12.81 -6.07
N LEU A 406 7.75 11.96 -5.76
CA LEU A 406 6.39 12.06 -6.33
C LEU A 406 5.75 13.35 -5.85
N LYS A 407 5.41 14.24 -6.76
CA LYS A 407 4.83 15.55 -6.46
C LYS A 407 3.42 15.75 -7.02
N GLY A 408 2.95 14.81 -7.84
CA GLY A 408 1.58 14.81 -8.34
C GLY A 408 1.24 13.50 -9.02
N PHE A 409 -0.03 13.15 -9.01
CA PHE A 409 -0.56 12.04 -9.80
C PHE A 409 -2.00 12.30 -10.21
N GLU A 410 -2.40 11.69 -11.32
CA GLU A 410 -3.78 11.76 -11.82
C GLU A 410 -4.19 10.38 -12.35
N LYS A 411 -5.33 9.87 -11.89
CA LYS A 411 -5.92 8.63 -12.41
C LYS A 411 -6.82 8.97 -13.60
N VAL A 412 -6.52 8.38 -14.75
CA VAL A 412 -7.16 8.70 -16.03
C VAL A 412 -7.80 7.45 -16.62
N ALA A 413 -9.10 7.53 -16.91
CA ALA A 413 -9.82 6.52 -17.69
C ALA A 413 -9.76 6.85 -19.18
N LEU A 414 -9.42 5.85 -20.01
CA LEU A 414 -9.23 5.98 -21.46
C LEU A 414 -9.85 4.78 -22.18
N LYS A 415 -10.64 5.06 -23.21
CA LYS A 415 -11.05 4.01 -24.14
C LYS A 415 -9.86 3.52 -24.97
N ALA A 416 -9.99 2.36 -25.58
CA ALA A 416 -8.98 1.85 -26.50
C ALA A 416 -8.68 2.88 -27.62
N GLY A 417 -7.41 3.26 -27.79
CA GLY A 417 -6.95 4.28 -28.72
C GLY A 417 -7.21 5.73 -28.31
N GLU A 418 -7.84 5.98 -27.15
CA GLU A 418 -8.14 7.35 -26.68
C GLU A 418 -6.88 8.02 -26.13
N LYS A 419 -6.82 9.33 -26.33
CA LYS A 419 -5.80 10.24 -25.80
C LYS A 419 -6.44 11.29 -24.93
N LYS A 420 -5.80 11.61 -23.81
CA LYS A 420 -6.17 12.74 -22.94
C LYS A 420 -4.94 13.52 -22.52
N GLN A 421 -5.14 14.82 -22.31
CA GLN A 421 -4.11 15.66 -21.70
C GLN A 421 -4.31 15.65 -20.19
N VAL A 422 -3.20 15.45 -19.47
CA VAL A 422 -3.09 15.65 -18.01
C VAL A 422 -2.28 16.90 -17.72
N SER A 423 -2.52 17.53 -16.57
CA SER A 423 -1.87 18.78 -16.20
C SER A 423 -1.54 18.83 -14.72
N PHE A 424 -0.32 19.22 -14.41
CA PHE A 424 0.16 19.39 -13.05
C PHE A 424 0.66 20.82 -12.85
N THR A 425 0.47 21.35 -11.65
CA THR A 425 1.00 22.68 -11.28
C THR A 425 2.17 22.52 -10.34
N ILE A 426 3.28 23.21 -10.63
CA ILE A 426 4.45 23.32 -9.77
C ILE A 426 4.50 24.75 -9.24
N ASP A 427 4.44 24.91 -7.92
CA ASP A 427 4.60 26.18 -7.21
C ASP A 427 5.63 26.03 -6.08
N GLU A 428 5.88 27.11 -5.34
CA GLU A 428 6.84 27.10 -4.22
C GLU A 428 6.41 26.10 -3.11
N ALA A 429 5.12 25.95 -2.84
CA ALA A 429 4.63 25.08 -1.78
C ALA A 429 4.95 23.60 -2.09
N LEU A 430 4.84 23.22 -3.38
CA LEU A 430 5.17 21.88 -3.86
C LEU A 430 6.68 21.57 -3.75
N LEU A 431 7.53 22.58 -3.92
CA LEU A 431 8.99 22.46 -3.87
C LEU A 431 9.56 22.61 -2.45
N ALA A 432 8.75 23.04 -1.48
CA ALA A 432 9.21 23.34 -0.12
C ALA A 432 9.68 22.08 0.62
N PHE A 433 10.80 22.23 1.32
CA PHE A 433 11.38 21.23 2.21
C PHE A 433 11.96 21.89 3.46
N TYR A 434 12.29 21.11 4.48
CA TYR A 434 13.00 21.61 5.66
C TYR A 434 14.48 21.75 5.32
N GLY A 435 14.95 22.99 5.27
CA GLY A 435 16.35 23.34 5.02
C GLY A 435 17.24 23.20 6.26
N ILE A 436 18.50 23.63 6.15
CA ILE A 436 19.47 23.57 7.25
C ILE A 436 19.05 24.42 8.47
N ASP A 437 18.23 25.44 8.25
CA ASP A 437 17.67 26.32 9.28
C ASP A 437 16.38 25.76 9.93
N MET A 438 15.99 24.53 9.59
CA MET A 438 14.77 23.88 10.07
C MET A 438 13.47 24.62 9.69
N GLN A 439 13.55 25.51 8.68
CA GLN A 439 12.36 26.16 8.13
C GLN A 439 11.90 25.44 6.86
N LYS A 440 10.58 25.24 6.73
CA LYS A 440 9.98 24.65 5.53
C LYS A 440 9.79 25.75 4.48
N LYS A 441 10.61 25.73 3.44
CA LYS A 441 10.56 26.68 2.33
C LYS A 441 11.12 26.06 1.05
N ALA A 442 10.76 26.61 -0.11
CA ALA A 442 11.47 26.34 -1.35
C ALA A 442 12.77 27.17 -1.41
N GLU A 443 13.81 26.62 -1.96
CA GLU A 443 15.07 27.33 -2.21
C GLU A 443 15.21 27.60 -3.73
N PRO A 444 15.72 28.78 -4.13
CA PRO A 444 16.04 29.03 -5.53
C PRO A 444 17.06 28.00 -6.04
N GLY A 445 16.84 27.50 -7.25
CA GLY A 445 17.68 26.46 -7.82
C GLY A 445 17.12 25.89 -9.10
N ASP A 446 17.81 24.88 -9.61
CA ASP A 446 17.45 24.16 -10.82
C ASP A 446 16.85 22.78 -10.46
N PHE A 447 15.85 22.37 -11.21
CA PHE A 447 15.06 21.17 -10.96
C PHE A 447 14.90 20.36 -12.24
N THR A 448 14.75 19.05 -12.08
CA THR A 448 14.28 18.16 -13.16
C THR A 448 12.87 17.65 -12.81
N VAL A 449 12.00 17.62 -13.82
CA VAL A 449 10.64 17.05 -13.71
C VAL A 449 10.49 15.91 -14.71
N TRP A 450 9.81 14.84 -14.28
CA TRP A 450 9.41 13.70 -15.10
C TRP A 450 7.90 13.50 -15.00
N VAL A 451 7.30 13.05 -16.10
CA VAL A 451 5.91 12.56 -16.11
C VAL A 451 5.90 11.18 -16.76
N GLY A 452 5.45 10.17 -16.02
CA GLY A 452 5.48 8.79 -16.46
C GLY A 452 4.49 7.91 -15.71
N LEU A 453 4.63 6.60 -15.86
CA LEU A 453 3.72 5.59 -15.28
C LEU A 453 4.25 4.94 -14.00
N ASN A 454 5.51 5.16 -13.66
CA ASN A 454 6.13 4.71 -12.41
C ASN A 454 7.44 5.48 -12.13
N SER A 455 8.08 5.23 -11.00
CA SER A 455 9.27 5.97 -10.56
C SER A 455 10.53 5.75 -11.42
N THR A 456 10.57 4.75 -12.26
CA THR A 456 11.71 4.48 -13.18
C THR A 456 11.41 4.88 -14.62
N ASP A 457 10.21 5.38 -14.91
CA ASP A 457 9.86 5.89 -16.23
C ASP A 457 10.42 7.32 -16.39
N GLU A 458 11.49 7.46 -17.17
CA GLU A 458 12.24 8.71 -17.38
C GLU A 458 12.16 9.19 -18.83
N ALA A 459 11.31 8.60 -19.66
CA ALA A 459 11.20 8.94 -21.07
C ALA A 459 10.77 10.40 -21.30
N ASN A 460 9.90 10.92 -20.44
CA ASN A 460 9.41 12.30 -20.52
C ASN A 460 9.99 13.12 -19.39
N GLN A 461 11.02 13.92 -19.68
CA GLN A 461 11.67 14.79 -18.71
C GLN A 461 11.92 16.20 -19.26
N SER A 462 12.02 17.18 -18.37
CA SER A 462 12.41 18.55 -18.66
C SER A 462 13.06 19.18 -17.44
N SER A 463 13.71 20.32 -17.63
CA SER A 463 14.31 21.11 -16.56
C SER A 463 13.62 22.46 -16.40
N PHE A 464 13.59 22.96 -15.16
CA PHE A 464 13.08 24.29 -14.83
C PHE A 464 13.84 24.88 -13.66
N SER A 465 13.64 26.20 -13.40
CA SER A 465 14.30 26.91 -12.31
C SER A 465 13.31 27.70 -11.47
N LEU A 466 13.52 27.73 -10.16
CA LEU A 466 13.00 28.74 -9.24
C LEU A 466 14.05 29.85 -9.06
N ARG A 467 13.65 31.11 -9.27
CA ARG A 467 14.55 32.30 -9.24
C ARG A 467 14.21 33.21 -8.07
#